data_fd491e5f9d108843271ee3fa61f87a78
#
_entry.id   fd491e5f9d108843271ee3fa61f87a78
#
_cell.length_a   1.000
_cell.length_b   1.000
_cell.length_c   1.000
_cell.angle_alpha   90.00
_cell.angle_beta   90.00
_cell.angle_gamma   90.00
#
_symmetry.space_group_name_H-M   'P 1'
#
loop_
_entity.id
_entity.type
_entity.pdbx_description
1 polymer ?
#
loop_
_entity_poly.entity_id
_entity_poly.type
_entity_poly.pdbx_seq_one_letter_code
_entity_poly.pdbx_strand_id
1 'polypeptide(L)' 'EKKNIFKLKFDLIFCDPPFKDLNMEKLIYLIFNRNLLRKDGIIICHRNKNTKERLPNCFKIIDERIYGISKVMFGKFLS' A
#
# COMPACT_ATOMS: atom_id res chain seq x y z
N GLU A 1 11.85 -8.39 23.89
CA GLU A 1 11.60 -8.05 22.74
C GLU A 1 11.09 -6.66 22.61
N LYS A 2 11.38 -6.11 21.54
CA LYS A 2 11.18 -4.80 21.38
C LYS A 2 9.80 -4.58 21.02
N LYS A 3 9.01 -4.28 21.86
CA LYS A 3 7.77 -4.00 21.51
C LYS A 3 7.76 -2.83 20.74
N ASN A 4 6.77 -2.56 20.13
CA ASN A 4 6.59 -1.39 19.37
C ASN A 4 6.42 -0.24 20.30
N ILE A 5 7.55 0.18 20.83
CA ILE A 5 7.48 1.30 21.71
C ILE A 5 7.07 2.52 20.98
N PHE A 6 7.32 2.60 19.68
CA PHE A 6 6.88 3.73 18.93
C PHE A 6 5.61 3.33 18.24
N LYS A 7 4.50 3.80 18.70
CA LYS A 7 3.24 3.49 18.08
C LYS A 7 2.96 4.47 16.98
N LEU A 8 3.84 4.44 15.98
CA LEU A 8 3.72 5.36 14.88
C LEU A 8 2.65 4.89 13.92
N LYS A 9 1.81 5.81 13.54
CA LYS A 9 0.81 5.55 12.52
C LYS A 9 0.83 6.69 11.54
N PHE A 10 0.59 6.37 10.29
CA PHE A 10 0.66 7.35 9.23
C PHE A 10 -0.69 7.56 8.58
N ASP A 11 -0.94 8.77 8.14
CA ASP A 11 -2.14 9.07 7.38
C ASP A 11 -1.95 8.75 5.92
N LEU A 12 -0.69 8.71 5.48
CA LEU A 12 -0.36 8.50 4.10
C LEU A 12 0.91 7.68 4.02
N ILE A 13 0.86 6.61 3.23
CA ILE A 13 2.03 5.77 3.00
C ILE A 13 2.21 5.63 1.50
N PHE A 14 3.42 5.89 1.03
CA PHE A 14 3.73 5.78 -0.38
C PHE A 14 4.54 4.51 -0.62
N CYS A 15 4.06 3.67 -1.51
CA CYS A 15 4.70 2.41 -1.85
C CYS A 15 5.16 2.43 -3.28
N ASP A 16 6.47 2.36 -3.48
CA ASP A 16 7.05 2.36 -4.80
C ASP A 16 8.21 1.37 -4.81
N PRO A 17 7.92 0.06 -4.76
CA PRO A 17 8.99 -0.93 -4.68
C PRO A 17 9.86 -0.86 -5.92
N PRO A 18 11.17 -0.80 -5.75
CA PRO A 18 12.09 -0.64 -6.87
C PRO A 18 12.32 -1.92 -7.66
N PHE A 19 11.96 -3.07 -7.10
CA PHE A 19 12.25 -4.33 -7.76
C PHE A 19 10.99 -5.04 -8.17
N LYS A 20 11.06 -5.71 -9.31
CA LYS A 20 9.93 -6.48 -9.79
C LYS A 20 9.54 -7.58 -8.84
N ASP A 21 10.52 -8.13 -8.16
CA ASP A 21 10.26 -9.26 -7.29
C ASP A 21 9.48 -8.90 -6.05
N LEU A 22 9.46 -7.64 -5.72
CA LEU A 22 8.78 -7.26 -4.50
C LEU A 22 7.27 -7.39 -4.70
N ASN A 23 6.68 -8.19 -3.86
CA ASN A 23 5.27 -8.48 -3.96
C ASN A 23 4.46 -7.39 -3.24
N MET A 24 3.69 -6.64 -4.00
CA MET A 24 2.90 -5.56 -3.42
C MET A 24 1.88 -6.07 -2.42
N GLU A 25 1.34 -7.26 -2.66
CA GLU A 25 0.38 -7.85 -1.74
C GLU A 25 1.00 -8.06 -0.36
N LYS A 26 2.22 -8.57 -0.33
CA LYS A 26 2.90 -8.82 0.94
C LYS A 26 3.22 -7.51 1.64
N LEU A 27 3.61 -6.51 0.89
CA LEU A 27 3.92 -5.22 1.46
C LEU A 27 2.70 -4.59 2.11
N ILE A 28 1.56 -4.67 1.43
CA ILE A 28 0.33 -4.11 1.96
C ILE A 28 -0.13 -4.91 3.19
N TYR A 29 0.04 -6.24 3.16
CA TYR A 29 -0.27 -7.05 4.33
C TYR A 29 0.60 -6.67 5.51
N LEU A 30 1.88 -6.37 5.26
CA LEU A 30 2.77 -5.97 6.32
C LEU A 30 2.29 -4.68 6.98
N ILE A 31 1.89 -3.72 6.16
CA ILE A 31 1.36 -2.46 6.67
C ILE A 31 0.10 -2.69 7.50
N PHE A 32 -0.76 -3.57 7.02
CA PHE A 32 -1.99 -3.90 7.71
C PHE A 32 -1.71 -4.59 9.04
N ASN A 33 -0.85 -5.60 9.02
CA ASN A 33 -0.57 -6.38 10.21
C ASN A 33 0.16 -5.59 11.27
N ARG A 34 0.97 -4.63 10.85
CA ARG A 34 1.68 -3.78 11.79
C ARG A 34 0.88 -2.55 12.19
N ASN A 35 -0.31 -2.42 11.63
CA ASN A 35 -1.22 -1.34 11.99
C ASN A 35 -0.55 0.03 11.81
N LEU A 36 0.11 0.19 10.68
CA LEU A 36 0.88 1.41 10.43
C LEU A 36 0.05 2.54 9.83
N LEU A 37 -1.11 2.23 9.29
CA LEU A 37 -1.93 3.23 8.64
C LEU A 37 -3.08 3.61 9.55
N ARG A 38 -3.30 4.91 9.73
CA ARG A 38 -4.40 5.36 10.55
C ARG A 38 -5.71 5.03 9.89
N LYS A 39 -6.76 5.00 10.67
CA LYS A 39 -8.11 4.82 10.15
C LYS A 39 -8.34 5.89 9.10
N ASP A 40 -8.87 5.48 7.96
CA ASP A 40 -9.11 6.37 6.83
C ASP A 40 -7.82 6.89 6.18
N GLY A 41 -6.69 6.31 6.53
CA GLY A 41 -5.45 6.67 5.85
C GLY A 41 -5.41 6.10 4.45
N ILE A 42 -4.49 6.60 3.65
CA ILE A 42 -4.38 6.24 2.24
C ILE A 42 -3.01 5.67 1.95
N ILE A 43 -2.99 4.60 1.17
CA ILE A 43 -1.74 4.06 0.64
C ILE A 43 -1.71 4.40 -0.84
N ILE A 44 -0.61 5.01 -1.29
CA ILE A 44 -0.42 5.33 -2.69
C ILE A 44 0.59 4.33 -3.24
N CYS A 45 0.20 3.61 -4.29
CA CYS A 45 1.06 2.62 -4.90
C CYS A 45 1.42 3.06 -6.30
N HIS A 46 2.71 3.05 -6.61
CA HIS A 46 3.19 3.42 -7.93
C HIS A 46 3.75 2.18 -8.63
N ARG A 47 3.22 1.87 -9.80
CA ARG A 47 3.65 0.71 -10.57
C ARG A 47 3.65 1.04 -12.05
N ASN A 48 4.24 0.14 -12.84
CA ASN A 48 4.10 0.20 -14.28
C ASN A 48 2.64 -0.09 -14.63
N LYS A 49 2.10 0.60 -15.62
CA LYS A 49 0.69 0.49 -15.93
C LYS A 49 0.26 -0.92 -16.32
N ASN A 50 1.20 -1.73 -16.80
CA ASN A 50 0.88 -3.07 -17.23
C ASN A 50 1.06 -4.12 -16.15
N THR A 51 1.46 -3.70 -14.96
CA THR A 51 1.65 -4.63 -13.86
C THR A 51 0.31 -5.11 -13.36
N LYS A 52 0.17 -6.43 -13.23
CA LYS A 52 -1.03 -7.01 -12.68
C LYS A 52 -0.67 -7.67 -11.37
N GLU A 53 -1.33 -7.25 -10.33
CA GLU A 53 -1.00 -7.75 -9.02
C GLU A 53 -2.25 -8.13 -8.27
N ARG A 54 -2.09 -9.14 -7.43
CA ARG A 54 -3.15 -9.50 -6.54
C ARG A 54 -3.00 -8.63 -5.30
N LEU A 55 -4.08 -8.10 -4.80
CA LEU A 55 -4.07 -7.29 -3.61
C LEU A 55 -4.89 -7.96 -2.52
N PRO A 56 -4.57 -7.68 -1.24
CA PRO A 56 -5.33 -8.30 -0.15
C PRO A 56 -6.79 -7.88 -0.17
N ASN A 57 -7.65 -8.78 0.28
CA ASN A 57 -9.07 -8.48 0.33
C ASN A 57 -9.40 -7.34 1.27
N CYS A 58 -8.53 -7.09 2.25
CA CYS A 58 -8.76 -6.00 3.19
C CYS A 58 -8.43 -4.64 2.60
N PHE A 59 -7.88 -4.59 1.39
CA PHE A 59 -7.43 -3.35 0.77
C PHE A 59 -8.33 -3.02 -0.42
N LYS A 60 -8.73 -1.77 -0.51
CA LYS A 60 -9.62 -1.33 -1.57
C LYS A 60 -9.00 -0.17 -2.33
N ILE A 61 -8.96 -0.28 -3.65
CA ILE A 61 -8.49 0.80 -4.51
C ILE A 61 -9.64 1.78 -4.67
N ILE A 62 -9.41 3.03 -4.30
CA ILE A 62 -10.44 4.05 -4.38
C ILE A 62 -10.23 4.98 -5.57
N ASP A 63 -9.04 4.99 -6.15
CA ASP A 63 -8.78 5.80 -7.33
C ASP A 63 -7.55 5.25 -8.03
N GLU A 64 -7.49 5.43 -9.32
CA GLU A 64 -6.36 4.95 -10.09
C GLU A 64 -6.11 5.92 -11.24
N ARG A 65 -4.88 6.31 -11.44
CA ARG A 65 -4.51 7.24 -12.50
C ARG A 65 -3.34 6.70 -13.29
N ILE A 66 -3.37 6.92 -14.58
CA ILE A 66 -2.31 6.45 -15.46
C ILE A 66 -1.63 7.66 -16.09
N TYR A 67 -0.31 7.67 -15.97
CA TYR A 67 0.52 8.72 -16.55
C TYR A 67 1.60 8.06 -17.37
N GLY A 68 1.49 8.12 -18.70
CA GLY A 68 2.46 7.45 -19.56
C GLY A 68 2.50 5.97 -19.27
N ILE A 69 3.64 5.47 -18.84
CA ILE A 69 3.79 4.06 -18.52
C ILE A 69 3.57 3.78 -17.03
N SER A 70 3.23 4.78 -16.27
CA SER A 70 3.07 4.65 -14.83
C SER A 70 1.61 4.58 -14.44
N LYS A 71 1.36 3.82 -13.38
CA LYS A 71 0.04 3.71 -12.81
C LYS A 71 0.15 4.06 -11.33
N VAL A 72 -0.71 4.96 -10.88
CA VAL A 72 -0.73 5.36 -9.47
C VAL A 72 -2.07 4.97 -8.91
N MET A 73 -2.06 4.14 -7.88
CA MET A 73 -3.29 3.65 -7.26
C MET A 73 -3.39 4.22 -5.86
N PHE A 74 -4.59 4.62 -5.48
CA PHE A 74 -4.86 5.14 -4.15
C PHE A 74 -5.79 4.16 -3.49
N GLY A 75 -5.41 3.66 -2.35
CA GLY A 75 -6.24 2.67 -1.69
C GLY A 75 -6.28 2.86 -0.20
N LYS A 76 -7.19 2.15 0.44
CA LYS A 76 -7.31 2.19 1.88
C LYS A 76 -7.77 0.84 2.36
N PHE A 77 -7.60 0.61 3.66
CA PHE A 77 -8.07 -0.64 4.25
C PHE A 77 -9.55 -0.53 4.57
N LEU A 78 -10.23 -1.64 4.38
CA LEU A 78 -11.62 -1.73 4.79
C LEU A 78 -11.66 -1.90 6.30
N SER A 79 -12.55 -1.21 6.93
CA SER A 79 -12.66 -1.31 8.39
C SER A 79 -13.66 -2.36 8.83
#